data_07a8ea58bdbfc9ef7bf958d86b347dd3
#
_entry.id   07a8ea58bdbfc9ef7bf958d86b347dd3
#
_cell.length_a   1.000
_cell.length_b   1.000
_cell.length_c   1.000
_cell.angle_alpha   90.00
_cell.angle_beta   90.00
_cell.angle_gamma   90.00
#
_symmetry.space_group_name_H-M   'P 1'
#
loop_
_entity.id
_entity.type
_entity.pdbx_description
1 polymer ?
#
loop_
_entity_poly.entity_id
_entity_poly.type
_entity_poly.pdbx_seq_one_letter_code
_entity_poly.pdbx_strand_id
1 'polypeptide(L)'
;TTRRFDALKLWMGLEALGQKQYAEIIDHGVTLAQEVAQYVTEQSSLELVMKPQLASVLFRYRPEQLAGASDQAVALLNQRIGDALLDSGRANVGVTESNGVTCLKLTLLNPTVTLEDIQVLLALVDSTGQKLLNA
;
A
#
# COMPACT_ATOMS: atom_id res chain seq x y z
N THR A 1 -11.15 24.82 -23.00
CA THR A 1 -10.66 23.81 -22.08
C THR A 1 -11.83 22.96 -21.64
N THR A 2 -11.90 21.71 -22.12
CA THR A 2 -12.93 20.73 -21.75
C THR A 2 -12.68 20.28 -20.31
N ARG A 3 -13.58 20.58 -19.39
CA ARG A 3 -13.55 20.03 -18.03
C ARG A 3 -14.15 18.62 -18.06
N ARG A 4 -13.49 17.66 -17.42
CA ARG A 4 -14.06 16.32 -17.20
C ARG A 4 -15.26 16.43 -16.26
N PHE A 5 -16.37 15.81 -16.62
CA PHE A 5 -17.54 15.71 -15.76
C PHE A 5 -17.40 14.50 -14.83
N ASP A 6 -16.48 14.60 -13.86
CA ASP A 6 -16.16 13.47 -12.97
C ASP A 6 -17.30 13.11 -12.01
N ALA A 7 -18.20 14.04 -11.71
CA ALA A 7 -19.42 13.78 -10.94
C ALA A 7 -20.33 12.73 -11.60
N LEU A 8 -20.28 12.58 -12.93
CA LEU A 8 -21.04 11.56 -13.66
C LEU A 8 -20.66 10.13 -13.21
N LYS A 9 -19.38 9.88 -12.98
CA LYS A 9 -18.89 8.56 -12.54
C LYS A 9 -19.46 8.19 -11.17
N LEU A 10 -19.43 9.14 -10.23
CA LEU A 10 -20.00 8.94 -8.90
C LEU A 10 -21.51 8.72 -8.98
N TRP A 11 -22.22 9.54 -9.74
CA TRP A 11 -23.65 9.42 -9.95
C TRP A 11 -24.03 8.06 -10.55
N MET A 12 -23.34 7.66 -11.63
CA MET A 12 -23.57 6.35 -12.25
C MET A 12 -23.30 5.18 -11.28
N GLY A 13 -22.25 5.29 -10.46
CA GLY A 13 -21.94 4.29 -9.44
C GLY A 13 -23.07 4.17 -8.41
N LEU A 14 -23.58 5.30 -7.91
CA LEU A 14 -24.68 5.32 -6.96
C LEU A 14 -26.00 4.81 -7.56
N GLU A 15 -26.30 5.14 -8.84
CA GLU A 15 -27.48 4.63 -9.55
C GLU A 15 -27.38 3.11 -9.80
N ALA A 16 -26.21 2.61 -10.16
CA ALA A 16 -26.03 1.20 -10.50
C ALA A 16 -25.95 0.29 -9.26
N LEU A 17 -25.30 0.73 -8.19
CA LEU A 17 -25.04 -0.09 -7.00
C LEU A 17 -25.99 0.23 -5.84
N GLY A 18 -26.54 1.45 -5.82
CA GLY A 18 -27.27 1.97 -4.67
C GLY A 18 -26.34 2.42 -3.53
N GLN A 19 -26.87 3.26 -2.67
CA GLN A 19 -26.11 3.85 -1.54
C GLN A 19 -25.56 2.79 -0.58
N LYS A 20 -26.35 1.74 -0.28
CA LYS A 20 -25.96 0.70 0.67
C LYS A 20 -24.73 -0.08 0.19
N GLN A 21 -24.76 -0.58 -1.04
CA GLN A 21 -23.63 -1.34 -1.58
C GLN A 21 -22.38 -0.48 -1.77
N TYR A 22 -22.57 0.81 -2.10
CA TYR A 22 -21.46 1.74 -2.19
C TYR A 22 -20.80 1.98 -0.82
N ALA A 23 -21.59 2.08 0.24
CA ALA A 23 -21.08 2.17 1.62
C ALA A 23 -20.32 0.89 2.02
N GLU A 24 -20.85 -0.29 1.72
CA GLU A 24 -20.20 -1.58 2.01
C GLU A 24 -18.82 -1.71 1.33
N ILE A 25 -18.67 -1.19 0.11
CA ILE A 25 -17.36 -1.14 -0.60
C ILE A 25 -16.37 -0.26 0.15
N ILE A 26 -16.80 0.91 0.63
CA ILE A 26 -15.94 1.82 1.39
C ILE A 26 -15.55 1.20 2.73
N ASP A 27 -16.51 0.66 3.46
CA ASP A 27 -16.29 0.03 4.76
C ASP A 27 -15.35 -1.18 4.66
N HIS A 28 -15.48 -1.99 3.60
CA HIS A 28 -14.54 -3.08 3.31
C HIS A 28 -13.11 -2.56 3.16
N GLY A 29 -12.87 -1.53 2.34
CA GLY A 29 -11.55 -0.96 2.15
C GLY A 29 -10.93 -0.40 3.44
N VAL A 30 -11.75 0.25 4.29
CA VAL A 30 -11.31 0.77 5.59
C VAL A 30 -10.96 -0.37 6.56
N THR A 31 -11.80 -1.40 6.63
CA THR A 31 -11.56 -2.57 7.48
C THR A 31 -10.31 -3.32 7.04
N LEU A 32 -10.19 -3.60 5.75
CA LEU A 32 -9.02 -4.27 5.18
C LEU A 32 -7.72 -3.48 5.46
N ALA A 33 -7.75 -2.14 5.39
CA ALA A 33 -6.58 -1.33 5.72
C ALA A 33 -6.15 -1.48 7.19
N GLN A 34 -7.08 -1.65 8.11
CA GLN A 34 -6.77 -1.89 9.52
C GLN A 34 -6.17 -3.29 9.73
N GLU A 35 -6.72 -4.32 9.10
CA GLU A 35 -6.20 -5.68 9.14
C GLU A 35 -4.80 -5.77 8.53
N VAL A 36 -4.56 -5.13 7.39
CA VAL A 36 -3.24 -5.05 6.76
C VAL A 36 -2.25 -4.32 7.65
N ALA A 37 -2.64 -3.22 8.29
CA ALA A 37 -1.75 -2.50 9.21
C ALA A 37 -1.38 -3.34 10.42
N GLN A 38 -2.31 -4.10 10.96
CA GLN A 38 -2.01 -5.06 12.03
C GLN A 38 -1.02 -6.11 11.54
N TYR A 39 -1.28 -6.73 10.39
CA TYR A 39 -0.36 -7.71 9.81
C TYR A 39 1.05 -7.13 9.60
N VAL A 40 1.16 -5.90 9.07
CA VAL A 40 2.46 -5.21 8.90
C VAL A 40 3.20 -5.06 10.22
N THR A 41 2.52 -4.73 11.32
CA THR A 41 3.16 -4.60 12.64
C THR A 41 3.64 -5.91 13.24
N GLU A 42 3.10 -7.03 12.80
CA GLU A 42 3.50 -8.38 13.21
C GLU A 42 4.74 -8.91 12.43
N GLN A 43 5.11 -8.25 11.31
CA GLN A 43 6.25 -8.64 10.50
C GLN A 43 7.53 -7.94 10.96
N SER A 44 8.59 -8.70 11.23
CA SER A 44 9.90 -8.17 11.68
C SER A 44 10.65 -7.37 10.60
N SER A 45 10.30 -7.56 9.33
CA SER A 45 10.92 -6.86 8.19
C SER A 45 10.18 -5.61 7.71
N LEU A 46 8.98 -5.36 8.26
CA LEU A 46 8.14 -4.24 7.86
C LEU A 46 7.92 -3.29 9.03
N GLU A 47 7.79 -2.00 8.72
CA GLU A 47 7.51 -0.95 9.69
C GLU A 47 6.28 -0.16 9.24
N LEU A 48 5.25 -0.10 10.07
CA LEU A 48 4.09 0.74 9.83
C LEU A 48 4.46 2.21 10.08
N VAL A 49 4.31 3.06 9.06
CA VAL A 49 4.68 4.50 9.16
C VAL A 49 3.65 5.29 9.95
N MET A 50 2.38 4.97 9.79
CA MET A 50 1.29 5.60 10.53
C MET A 50 0.05 4.70 10.55
N LYS A 51 -0.80 4.91 11.56
CA LYS A 51 -2.11 4.24 11.61
C LYS A 51 -2.93 4.61 10.38
N PRO A 52 -3.55 3.63 9.71
CA PRO A 52 -4.36 3.87 8.51
C PRO A 52 -5.44 4.93 8.74
N GLN A 53 -5.56 5.81 7.76
CA GLN A 53 -6.70 6.70 7.61
C GLN A 53 -7.40 6.32 6.31
N LEU A 54 -8.67 5.96 6.39
CA LEU A 54 -9.41 5.40 5.27
C LEU A 54 -8.77 4.09 4.75
N ALA A 55 -8.83 3.87 3.44
CA ALA A 55 -8.38 2.65 2.77
C ALA A 55 -6.90 2.71 2.32
N SER A 56 -6.02 3.38 3.07
CA SER A 56 -4.60 3.51 2.71
C SER A 56 -3.70 3.05 3.83
N VAL A 57 -2.68 2.24 3.49
CA VAL A 57 -1.64 1.77 4.41
C VAL A 57 -0.29 2.27 3.93
N LEU A 58 0.45 2.94 4.83
CA LEU A 58 1.81 3.43 4.61
C LEU A 58 2.77 2.61 5.45
N PHE A 59 3.74 1.99 4.82
CA PHE A 59 4.72 1.13 5.48
C PHE A 59 6.09 1.23 4.82
N ARG A 60 7.13 0.73 5.49
CA ARG A 60 8.49 0.62 4.96
C ARG A 60 8.98 -0.81 5.08
N TYR A 61 9.77 -1.24 4.11
CA TYR A 61 10.66 -2.38 4.31
C TYR A 61 11.86 -1.91 5.12
N ARG A 62 11.97 -2.41 6.35
CA ARG A 62 13.03 -2.07 7.30
C ARG A 62 13.35 -3.26 8.20
N PRO A 63 14.03 -4.27 7.66
CA PRO A 63 14.42 -5.44 8.44
C PRO A 63 15.49 -5.10 9.49
N GLU A 64 15.69 -5.99 10.44
CA GLU A 64 16.63 -5.79 11.56
C GLU A 64 18.05 -5.43 11.10
N GLN A 65 18.51 -5.97 9.95
CA GLN A 65 19.80 -5.63 9.35
C GLN A 65 19.97 -4.12 9.06
N LEU A 66 18.87 -3.38 8.97
CA LEU A 66 18.84 -1.93 8.75
C LEU A 66 18.54 -1.12 10.03
N ALA A 67 18.59 -1.73 11.21
CA ALA A 67 18.29 -1.03 12.47
C ALA A 67 19.19 0.20 12.70
N GLY A 68 20.46 0.14 12.25
CA GLY A 68 21.41 1.28 12.33
C GLY A 68 21.54 2.12 11.05
N ALA A 69 20.76 1.82 10.01
CA ALA A 69 20.84 2.55 8.75
C ALA A 69 20.18 3.93 8.85
N SER A 70 20.68 4.89 8.09
CA SER A 70 20.06 6.22 7.98
C SER A 70 18.69 6.12 7.31
N ASP A 71 17.78 7.03 7.64
CA ASP A 71 16.46 7.10 6.99
C ASP A 71 16.59 7.30 5.47
N GLN A 72 17.64 7.97 5.00
CA GLN A 72 17.93 8.13 3.58
C GLN A 72 18.28 6.78 2.90
N ALA A 73 19.04 5.92 3.56
CA ALA A 73 19.36 4.59 3.02
C ALA A 73 18.11 3.70 2.95
N VAL A 74 17.27 3.75 4.00
CA VAL A 74 15.98 3.05 4.03
C VAL A 74 15.04 3.59 2.95
N ALA A 75 14.98 4.91 2.76
CA ALA A 75 14.18 5.56 1.72
C ALA A 75 14.57 5.09 0.32
N LEU A 76 15.88 5.11 0.01
CA LEU A 76 16.40 4.66 -1.29
C LEU A 76 16.09 3.19 -1.55
N LEU A 77 16.21 2.33 -0.53
CA LEU A 77 15.87 0.91 -0.68
C LEU A 77 14.38 0.73 -0.98
N ASN A 78 13.49 1.42 -0.26
CA ASN A 78 12.05 1.33 -0.49
C ASN A 78 11.64 1.83 -1.88
N GLN A 79 12.30 2.90 -2.37
CA GLN A 79 12.10 3.35 -3.75
C GLN A 79 12.53 2.27 -4.76
N ARG A 80 13.72 1.68 -4.59
CA ARG A 80 14.20 0.59 -5.45
C ARG A 80 13.31 -0.64 -5.41
N ILE A 81 12.69 -0.95 -4.27
CA ILE A 81 11.70 -2.03 -4.17
C ILE A 81 10.48 -1.72 -5.03
N GLY A 82 9.92 -0.51 -4.91
CA GLY A 82 8.78 -0.08 -5.72
C GLY A 82 9.08 -0.17 -7.22
N ASP A 83 10.22 0.35 -7.65
CA ASP A 83 10.67 0.33 -9.04
C ASP A 83 10.85 -1.11 -9.55
N ALA A 84 11.54 -1.98 -8.78
CA ALA A 84 11.78 -3.37 -9.17
C ALA A 84 10.49 -4.20 -9.27
N LEU A 85 9.52 -3.95 -8.41
CA LEU A 85 8.21 -4.60 -8.49
C LEU A 85 7.45 -4.16 -9.74
N LEU A 86 7.48 -2.87 -10.05
CA LEU A 86 6.84 -2.32 -11.25
C LEU A 86 7.51 -2.85 -12.52
N ASP A 87 8.84 -2.80 -12.61
CA ASP A 87 9.62 -3.27 -13.77
C ASP A 87 9.44 -4.77 -14.03
N SER A 88 9.27 -5.55 -12.97
CA SER A 88 9.01 -6.99 -13.08
C SER A 88 7.60 -7.31 -13.60
N GLY A 89 6.70 -6.34 -13.65
CA GLY A 89 5.28 -6.53 -13.98
C GLY A 89 4.49 -7.35 -12.96
N ARG A 90 5.07 -7.66 -11.79
CA ARG A 90 4.46 -8.52 -10.78
C ARG A 90 3.51 -7.78 -9.86
N ALA A 91 3.84 -6.54 -9.52
CA ALA A 91 3.03 -5.69 -8.66
C ALA A 91 3.33 -4.21 -8.90
N ASN A 92 2.35 -3.38 -8.56
CA ASN A 92 2.52 -1.93 -8.50
C ASN A 92 2.24 -1.47 -7.06
N VAL A 93 3.31 -1.17 -6.32
CA VAL A 93 3.24 -0.61 -4.98
C VAL A 93 3.66 0.85 -5.07
N GLY A 94 2.79 1.76 -4.67
CA GLY A 94 3.08 3.20 -4.73
C GLY A 94 4.23 3.57 -3.79
N VAL A 95 5.09 4.48 -4.25
CA VAL A 95 6.09 5.14 -3.39
C VAL A 95 5.61 6.55 -3.10
N THR A 96 5.66 6.97 -1.85
CA THR A 96 5.21 8.30 -1.42
C THR A 96 6.05 8.81 -0.25
N GLU A 97 5.86 10.07 0.09
CA GLU A 97 6.47 10.66 1.28
C GLU A 97 5.37 11.08 2.26
N SER A 98 5.58 10.79 3.54
CA SER A 98 4.72 11.22 4.64
C SER A 98 5.59 11.75 5.78
N ASN A 99 5.39 13.02 6.17
CA ASN A 99 6.15 13.69 7.23
C ASN A 99 7.69 13.61 7.02
N GLY A 100 8.16 13.75 5.79
CA GLY A 100 9.58 13.65 5.45
C GLY A 100 10.11 12.22 5.39
N VAL A 101 9.24 11.21 5.52
CA VAL A 101 9.60 9.78 5.46
C VAL A 101 9.11 9.18 4.16
N THR A 102 10.04 8.70 3.32
CA THR A 102 9.71 7.93 2.12
C THR A 102 9.21 6.54 2.51
N CYS A 103 8.08 6.15 1.97
CA CYS A 103 7.41 4.90 2.30
C CYS A 103 6.70 4.27 1.08
N LEU A 104 6.39 3.00 1.20
CA LEU A 104 5.52 2.26 0.31
C LEU A 104 4.06 2.51 0.70
N LYS A 105 3.18 2.57 -0.29
CA LYS A 105 1.76 2.84 -0.11
C LYS A 105 0.90 1.81 -0.81
N LEU A 106 -0.04 1.25 -0.07
CA LEU A 106 -1.18 0.52 -0.60
C LEU A 106 -2.43 1.39 -0.53
N THR A 107 -3.24 1.35 -1.58
CA THR A 107 -4.56 1.99 -1.62
C THR A 107 -5.59 0.92 -1.96
N LEU A 108 -6.39 0.51 -0.98
CA LEU A 108 -7.24 -0.66 -1.01
C LEU A 108 -8.66 -0.28 -1.46
N LEU A 109 -8.81 0.03 -2.75
CA LEU A 109 -10.09 0.47 -3.33
C LEU A 109 -10.84 -0.64 -4.07
N ASN A 110 -10.19 -1.78 -4.34
CA ASN A 110 -10.84 -2.89 -5.01
C ASN A 110 -11.63 -3.72 -3.98
N PRO A 111 -12.97 -3.82 -4.13
CA PRO A 111 -13.82 -4.49 -3.14
C PRO A 111 -13.67 -6.03 -3.12
N THR A 112 -12.93 -6.60 -4.07
CA THR A 112 -12.72 -8.05 -4.15
C THR A 112 -11.37 -8.50 -3.60
N VAL A 113 -10.49 -7.56 -3.23
CA VAL A 113 -9.18 -7.88 -2.64
C VAL A 113 -9.35 -8.32 -1.20
N THR A 114 -8.67 -9.41 -0.86
CA THR A 114 -8.67 -9.98 0.49
C THR A 114 -7.37 -9.68 1.25
N LEU A 115 -7.35 -9.97 2.55
CA LEU A 115 -6.12 -9.88 3.35
C LEU A 115 -5.05 -10.84 2.83
N GLU A 116 -5.43 -12.04 2.40
CA GLU A 116 -4.53 -13.05 1.84
C GLU A 116 -3.83 -12.54 0.57
N ASP A 117 -4.55 -11.85 -0.31
CA ASP A 117 -3.95 -11.26 -1.51
C ASP A 117 -2.88 -10.23 -1.14
N ILE A 118 -3.14 -9.41 -0.12
CA ILE A 118 -2.19 -8.41 0.37
C ILE A 118 -1.01 -9.06 1.08
N GLN A 119 -1.20 -10.16 1.82
CA GLN A 119 -0.10 -10.92 2.43
C GLN A 119 0.87 -11.46 1.38
N VAL A 120 0.35 -12.00 0.27
CA VAL A 120 1.16 -12.42 -0.88
C VAL A 120 1.97 -11.25 -1.47
N LEU A 121 1.35 -10.09 -1.60
CA LEU A 121 2.03 -8.88 -2.06
C LEU A 121 3.13 -8.43 -1.09
N LEU A 122 2.86 -8.43 0.23
CA LEU A 122 3.85 -8.05 1.24
C LEU A 122 5.02 -9.03 1.30
N ALA A 123 4.77 -10.34 1.11
CA ALA A 123 5.84 -11.33 0.97
C ALA A 123 6.69 -11.08 -0.29
N LEU A 124 6.08 -10.58 -1.37
CA LEU A 124 6.82 -10.17 -2.57
C LEU A 124 7.69 -8.93 -2.31
N VAL A 125 7.20 -7.96 -1.55
CA VAL A 125 7.99 -6.79 -1.10
C VAL A 125 9.20 -7.26 -0.28
N ASP A 126 8.98 -8.16 0.69
CA ASP A 126 10.03 -8.70 1.54
C ASP A 126 11.12 -9.43 0.73
N SER A 127 10.72 -10.37 -0.14
CA SER A 127 11.66 -11.12 -0.98
C SER A 127 12.43 -10.22 -1.96
N THR A 128 11.81 -9.16 -2.45
CA THR A 128 12.47 -8.18 -3.32
C THR A 128 13.47 -7.34 -2.53
N GLY A 129 13.07 -6.89 -1.33
CA GLY A 129 13.95 -6.16 -0.43
C GLY A 129 15.19 -6.96 -0.03
N GLN A 130 15.02 -8.23 0.33
CA GLN A 130 16.14 -9.14 0.63
C GLN A 130 17.11 -9.30 -0.54
N LYS A 131 16.60 -9.46 -1.76
CA LYS A 131 17.45 -9.55 -2.96
C LYS A 131 18.25 -8.27 -3.19
N LEU A 132 17.65 -7.12 -2.99
CA LEU A 132 18.31 -5.82 -3.18
C LEU A 132 19.33 -5.50 -2.09
N LEU A 133 19.19 -6.05 -0.88
CA LEU A 133 20.17 -5.94 0.19
C LEU A 133 21.40 -6.82 -0.03
N ASN A 134 21.24 -7.94 -0.74
CA ASN A 134 22.30 -8.91 -0.99
C ASN A 134 23.01 -8.71 -2.34
N ALA A 135 22.58 -7.72 -3.12
CA ALA A 135 23.16 -7.39 -4.44
C ALA A 135 24.21 -6.29 -4.33
#